data_4811c92b69de4889eaf90e47e70f3bc4
#
_entry.id   4811c92b69de4889eaf90e47e70f3bc4
#
_cell.length_a   1.000
_cell.length_b   1.000
_cell.length_c   1.000
_cell.angle_alpha   90.00
_cell.angle_beta   90.00
_cell.angle_gamma   90.00
#
_symmetry.space_group_name_H-M   'P 1'
#
loop_
_entity.id
_entity.type
_entity.pdbx_description
1 polymer ?
#
loop_
_entity_poly.entity_id
_entity_poly.type
_entity_poly.pdbx_seq_one_letter_code
_entity_poly.pdbx_strand_id
1 'polypeptide(L)'
;MALLKTVTKDSLVFHVFDTRAEGGALAAREGADVIRDLLSKQDKVNIIFAAAPSQNDTLSALLAEEGIDWSRVRAFHMDEYVGFGRECPQSFGTYLYDHVFGKLPFGEVYYINGAAGDPEEEC
;
A
#
# COMPACT_ATOMS: atom_id res chain seq x y z
N MET A 1 22.24 -8.51 6.57
CA MET A 1 21.63 -7.79 5.69
C MET A 1 21.76 -8.27 4.37
N ALA A 2 20.86 -8.46 3.70
CA ALA A 2 21.20 -8.54 2.82
C ALA A 2 20.70 -8.66 1.48
N LEU A 3 20.93 -7.64 0.78
CA LEU A 3 20.92 -7.69 -0.67
C LEU A 3 22.00 -8.65 -1.13
N LEU A 4 21.60 -9.79 -1.67
CA LEU A 4 22.53 -10.82 -2.14
C LEU A 4 23.04 -10.52 -3.53
N LYS A 5 22.16 -10.05 -4.43
CA LYS A 5 22.59 -9.63 -5.76
C LYS A 5 21.52 -8.77 -6.44
N THR A 6 21.97 -8.03 -7.44
CA THR A 6 21.11 -7.28 -8.35
C THR A 6 21.28 -7.85 -9.75
N VAL A 7 20.16 -8.10 -10.44
CA VAL A 7 20.16 -8.61 -11.81
C VAL A 7 19.31 -7.68 -12.67
N THR A 8 19.82 -7.34 -13.85
CA THR A 8 19.09 -6.49 -14.80
C THR A 8 18.73 -7.31 -16.05
N LYS A 9 17.48 -7.22 -16.45
CA LYS A 9 17.00 -7.79 -17.71
C LYS A 9 16.19 -6.71 -18.42
N ASP A 10 16.68 -6.25 -19.54
CA ASP A 10 16.14 -5.10 -20.29
C ASP A 10 16.04 -3.88 -19.37
N SER A 11 14.86 -3.31 -19.13
CA SER A 11 14.65 -2.22 -18.19
C SER A 11 14.27 -2.68 -16.78
N LEU A 12 14.14 -3.98 -16.56
CA LEU A 12 13.76 -4.55 -15.28
C LEU A 12 15.00 -4.81 -14.43
N VAL A 13 14.96 -4.34 -13.19
CA VAL A 13 16.02 -4.54 -12.20
C VAL A 13 15.46 -5.41 -11.08
N PHE A 14 16.14 -6.53 -10.80
CA PHE A 14 15.78 -7.43 -9.70
C PHE A 14 16.78 -7.25 -8.56
N HIS A 15 16.25 -7.17 -7.36
CA HIS A 15 17.06 -7.26 -6.14
C HIS A 15 16.72 -8.57 -5.43
N VAL A 16 17.73 -9.35 -5.11
CA VAL A 16 17.57 -10.62 -4.41
C VAL A 16 18.08 -10.47 -3.00
N PHE A 17 17.25 -10.82 -2.04
CA PHE A 17 17.57 -10.74 -0.60
C PHE A 17 17.55 -12.13 0.01
N ASP A 18 18.17 -12.27 1.18
CA ASP A 18 18.13 -13.53 1.92
C ASP A 18 16.85 -13.71 2.72
N THR A 19 16.13 -12.62 3.04
CA THR A 19 14.85 -12.69 3.75
C THR A 19 13.79 -11.79 3.11
N ARG A 20 12.52 -12.16 3.30
CA ARG A 20 11.37 -11.34 2.90
C ARG A 20 11.37 -9.99 3.58
N ALA A 21 11.73 -9.96 4.86
CA ALA A 21 11.73 -8.72 5.65
C ALA A 21 12.68 -7.69 5.05
N GLU A 22 13.86 -8.11 4.62
CA GLU A 22 14.85 -7.19 4.02
C GLU A 22 14.40 -6.68 2.66
N GLY A 23 13.81 -7.55 1.83
CA GLY A 23 13.22 -7.13 0.56
C GLY A 23 12.08 -6.15 0.79
N GLY A 24 11.21 -6.43 1.75
CA GLY A 24 10.12 -5.55 2.14
C GLY A 24 10.61 -4.19 2.65
N ALA A 25 11.69 -4.19 3.42
CA ALA A 25 12.28 -2.94 3.93
C ALA A 25 12.82 -2.06 2.81
N LEU A 26 13.50 -2.63 1.82
CA LEU A 26 13.96 -1.85 0.67
C LEU A 26 12.79 -1.31 -0.15
N ALA A 27 11.81 -2.15 -0.44
CA ALA A 27 10.62 -1.72 -1.19
C ALA A 27 9.89 -0.58 -0.46
N ALA A 28 9.74 -0.69 0.84
CA ALA A 28 9.11 0.36 1.66
C ALA A 28 9.91 1.66 1.64
N ARG A 29 11.22 1.59 1.71
CA ARG A 29 12.08 2.78 1.67
C ARG A 29 11.99 3.47 0.32
N GLU A 30 12.06 2.73 -0.76
CA GLU A 30 11.92 3.29 -2.10
C GLU A 30 10.53 3.94 -2.29
N GLY A 31 9.47 3.27 -1.83
CA GLY A 31 8.12 3.83 -1.86
C GLY A 31 8.02 5.09 -1.01
N ALA A 32 8.57 5.08 0.19
CA ALA A 32 8.58 6.24 1.08
C ALA A 32 9.33 7.42 0.46
N ASP A 33 10.46 7.16 -0.20
CA ASP A 33 11.22 8.22 -0.89
C ASP A 33 10.41 8.86 -2.00
N VAL A 34 9.67 8.07 -2.77
CA VAL A 34 8.77 8.59 -3.81
C VAL A 34 7.66 9.45 -3.18
N ILE A 35 7.06 8.99 -2.08
CA ILE A 35 6.01 9.75 -1.39
C ILE A 35 6.57 11.09 -0.87
N ARG A 36 7.73 11.07 -0.23
CA ARG A 36 8.39 12.29 0.27
C ARG A 36 8.69 13.26 -0.85
N ASP A 37 9.21 12.77 -1.97
CA ASP A 37 9.52 13.60 -3.14
C ASP A 37 8.24 14.23 -3.70
N LEU A 38 7.18 13.47 -3.87
CA LEU A 38 5.91 13.98 -4.38
C LEU A 38 5.30 15.02 -3.42
N LEU A 39 5.34 14.78 -2.11
CA LEU A 39 4.84 15.73 -1.12
C LEU A 39 5.67 17.01 -1.06
N SER A 40 6.91 16.99 -1.52
CA SER A 40 7.73 18.21 -1.65
C SER A 40 7.34 19.06 -2.86
N LYS A 41 6.61 18.50 -3.81
CA LYS A 41 6.24 19.14 -5.08
C LYS A 41 4.76 19.44 -5.21
N GLN A 42 3.91 18.75 -4.45
CA GLN A 42 2.47 18.90 -4.56
C GLN A 42 1.82 18.77 -3.18
N ASP A 43 0.60 19.29 -3.06
CA ASP A 43 -0.09 19.36 -1.79
C ASP A 43 -0.55 17.99 -1.28
N LYS A 44 -1.03 17.14 -2.18
CA LYS A 44 -1.56 15.82 -1.82
C LYS A 44 -1.04 14.73 -2.75
N VAL A 45 -0.97 13.51 -2.24
CA VAL A 45 -0.56 12.32 -2.99
C VAL A 45 -1.66 11.27 -2.90
N ASN A 46 -1.96 10.64 -4.03
CA ASN A 46 -2.89 9.51 -4.09
C ASN A 46 -2.10 8.21 -4.13
N ILE A 47 -2.47 7.26 -3.28
CA ILE A 47 -1.84 5.94 -3.24
C ILE A 47 -2.91 4.87 -3.35
N ILE A 48 -2.70 3.90 -4.24
CA ILE A 48 -3.53 2.70 -4.35
C ILE A 48 -2.80 1.56 -3.67
N PHE A 49 -3.49 0.89 -2.76
CA PHE A 49 -2.97 -0.27 -2.03
C PHE A 49 -3.64 -1.55 -2.52
N ALA A 50 -2.86 -2.60 -2.71
CA ALA A 50 -3.39 -3.93 -2.92
C ALA A 50 -3.48 -4.67 -1.57
N ALA A 51 -4.46 -5.56 -1.45
CA ALA A 51 -4.70 -6.31 -0.23
C ALA A 51 -4.22 -7.75 -0.39
N ALA A 52 -2.97 -8.01 -0.05
CA ALA A 52 -2.40 -9.36 -0.15
C ALA A 52 -1.37 -9.60 0.95
N PRO A 53 -1.40 -10.77 1.61
CA PRO A 53 -0.44 -11.12 2.65
C PRO A 53 1.02 -11.08 2.20
N SER A 54 1.28 -11.27 0.91
CA SER A 54 2.62 -11.20 0.33
C SER A 54 3.26 -9.81 0.50
N GLN A 55 2.45 -8.78 0.75
CA GLN A 55 2.92 -7.40 0.94
C GLN A 55 3.09 -7.02 2.41
N ASN A 56 2.78 -7.92 3.35
CA ASN A 56 2.75 -7.55 4.77
C ASN A 56 4.08 -7.00 5.26
N ASP A 57 5.20 -7.57 4.86
CA ASP A 57 6.52 -7.08 5.25
C ASP A 57 6.79 -5.67 4.71
N THR A 58 6.43 -5.43 3.46
CA THR A 58 6.56 -4.10 2.85
C THR A 58 5.64 -3.08 3.53
N LEU A 59 4.40 -3.44 3.79
CA LEU A 59 3.46 -2.55 4.44
C LEU A 59 3.89 -2.22 5.87
N SER A 60 4.33 -3.21 6.64
CA SER A 60 4.84 -2.98 8.00
C SER A 60 6.04 -2.05 8.01
N ALA A 61 6.96 -2.24 7.07
CA ALA A 61 8.15 -1.38 6.96
C ALA A 61 7.77 0.04 6.52
N LEU A 62 6.78 0.18 5.63
CA LEU A 62 6.29 1.48 5.20
C LEU A 62 5.66 2.27 6.36
N LEU A 63 4.91 1.58 7.23
CA LEU A 63 4.32 2.20 8.43
C LEU A 63 5.38 2.75 9.37
N ALA A 64 6.57 2.12 9.39
CA ALA A 64 7.68 2.52 10.25
C ALA A 64 8.55 3.63 9.65
N GLU A 65 8.33 3.98 8.38
CA GLU A 65 9.10 5.06 7.74
C GLU A 65 8.70 6.42 8.31
N GLU A 66 9.70 7.25 8.54
CA GLU A 66 9.51 8.59 9.10
C GLU A 66 9.51 9.66 8.02
N GLY A 67 9.06 10.86 8.37
CA GLY A 67 9.13 12.01 7.48
C GLY A 67 8.06 12.05 6.40
N ILE A 68 6.99 11.28 6.54
CA ILE A 68 5.84 11.32 5.63
C ILE A 68 4.66 11.96 6.36
N ASP A 69 4.12 13.02 5.79
CA ASP A 69 2.89 13.63 6.30
C ASP A 69 1.68 12.88 5.71
N TRP A 70 1.25 11.86 6.42
CA TRP A 70 0.14 11.00 6.00
C TRP A 70 -1.19 11.75 5.90
N SER A 71 -1.34 12.89 6.58
CA SER A 71 -2.55 13.71 6.46
C SER A 71 -2.74 14.30 5.07
N ARG A 72 -1.70 14.30 4.25
CA ARG A 72 -1.72 14.77 2.87
C ARG A 72 -1.78 13.61 1.86
N VAL A 73 -1.98 12.39 2.34
CA VAL A 73 -2.12 11.19 1.51
C VAL A 73 -3.58 10.78 1.45
N ARG A 74 -4.08 10.58 0.23
CA ARG A 74 -5.38 9.98 -0.03
C ARG A 74 -5.17 8.53 -0.44
N ALA A 75 -5.78 7.64 0.31
CA ALA A 75 -5.60 6.20 0.15
C ALA A 75 -6.80 5.57 -0.55
N PHE A 76 -6.51 4.67 -1.44
CA PHE A 76 -7.47 3.89 -2.21
C PHE A 76 -7.08 2.42 -2.13
N HIS A 77 -8.00 1.50 -2.35
CA HIS A 77 -7.60 0.11 -2.59
C HIS A 77 -7.99 -0.35 -3.99
N MET A 78 -7.28 -1.36 -4.47
CA MET A 78 -7.29 -1.74 -5.87
C MET A 78 -8.57 -2.43 -6.30
N ASP A 79 -9.11 -3.29 -5.43
CA ASP A 79 -10.23 -4.15 -5.76
C ASP A 79 -11.00 -4.56 -4.50
N GLU A 80 -12.14 -5.18 -4.70
CA GLU A 80 -12.97 -5.71 -3.62
C GLU A 80 -13.79 -6.89 -4.13
N TYR A 81 -14.21 -7.76 -3.22
CA TYR A 81 -15.15 -8.82 -3.53
C TYR A 81 -16.55 -8.27 -3.73
N VAL A 82 -17.19 -8.67 -4.82
CA VAL A 82 -18.61 -8.39 -5.03
C VAL A 82 -19.43 -9.13 -3.96
N GLY A 83 -20.31 -8.41 -3.31
CA GLY A 83 -21.17 -8.94 -2.26
C GLY A 83 -20.63 -8.79 -0.84
N PHE A 84 -19.39 -8.32 -0.68
CA PHE A 84 -18.80 -8.11 0.65
C PHE A 84 -18.83 -6.63 1.02
N GLY A 85 -19.55 -6.30 2.08
CA GLY A 85 -19.53 -4.96 2.66
C GLY A 85 -18.37 -4.80 3.65
N ARG A 86 -18.22 -3.60 4.19
CA ARG A 86 -17.16 -3.26 5.13
C ARG A 86 -17.22 -4.08 6.43
N GLU A 87 -18.39 -4.55 6.81
CA GLU A 87 -18.59 -5.40 7.99
C GLU A 87 -18.07 -6.82 7.79
N CYS A 88 -17.80 -7.22 6.55
CA CYS A 88 -17.30 -8.55 6.25
C CYS A 88 -15.81 -8.64 6.59
N PRO A 89 -15.40 -9.56 7.50
CA PRO A 89 -13.99 -9.65 7.89
C PRO A 89 -13.06 -10.09 6.75
N GLN A 90 -13.59 -10.70 5.69
CA GLN A 90 -12.80 -11.13 4.54
C GLN A 90 -12.65 -10.04 3.48
N SER A 91 -13.29 -8.88 3.63
CA SER A 91 -13.19 -7.81 2.62
C SER A 91 -11.78 -7.25 2.56
N PHE A 92 -11.36 -6.83 1.37
CA PHE A 92 -10.04 -6.20 1.20
C PHE A 92 -9.95 -4.85 1.91
N GLY A 93 -11.05 -4.12 1.97
CA GLY A 93 -11.11 -2.88 2.74
C GLY A 93 -10.85 -3.11 4.22
N THR A 94 -11.41 -4.17 4.81
CA THR A 94 -11.15 -4.54 6.20
C THR A 94 -9.71 -4.98 6.41
N TYR A 95 -9.17 -5.79 5.50
CA TYR A 95 -7.75 -6.18 5.53
C TYR A 95 -6.84 -4.96 5.58
N LEU A 96 -7.07 -4.00 4.70
CA LEU A 96 -6.24 -2.80 4.63
C LEU A 96 -6.46 -1.86 5.81
N TYR A 97 -7.67 -1.81 6.35
CA TYR A 97 -7.89 -1.07 7.59
C TYR A 97 -7.03 -1.63 8.72
N ASP A 98 -7.05 -2.95 8.90
CA ASP A 98 -6.30 -3.62 9.96
C ASP A 98 -4.79 -3.49 9.80
N HIS A 99 -4.29 -3.51 8.56
CA HIS A 99 -2.85 -3.52 8.28
C HIS A 99 -2.26 -2.13 8.02
N VAL A 100 -3.05 -1.18 7.53
CA VAL A 100 -2.54 0.12 7.08
C VAL A 100 -3.44 1.29 7.48
N PHE A 101 -4.70 1.30 7.02
CA PHE A 101 -5.54 2.50 7.08
C PHE A 101 -5.92 2.89 8.51
N GLY A 102 -6.05 1.94 9.41
CA GLY A 102 -6.33 2.20 10.81
C GLY A 102 -5.09 2.54 11.65
N LYS A 103 -3.90 2.46 11.07
CA LYS A 103 -2.63 2.64 11.79
C LYS A 103 -1.92 3.94 11.50
N LEU A 104 -2.29 4.64 10.45
CA LEU A 104 -1.70 5.91 10.05
C LEU A 104 -2.78 6.97 9.89
N PRO A 105 -2.44 8.25 10.12
CA PRO A 105 -3.41 9.35 10.04
C PRO A 105 -3.59 9.84 8.60
N PHE A 106 -4.07 8.98 7.70
CA PHE A 106 -4.38 9.38 6.34
C PHE A 106 -5.36 10.53 6.30
N GLY A 107 -5.18 11.45 5.36
CA GLY A 107 -6.10 12.56 5.17
C GLY A 107 -7.47 12.09 4.72
N GLU A 108 -7.50 11.18 3.76
CA GLU A 108 -8.73 10.59 3.24
C GLU A 108 -8.47 9.12 2.89
N VAL A 109 -9.47 8.27 3.13
CA VAL A 109 -9.44 6.87 2.71
C VAL A 109 -10.73 6.57 1.96
N TYR A 110 -10.61 6.05 0.76
CA TYR A 110 -11.73 5.72 -0.10
C TYR A 110 -11.87 4.21 -0.21
N TYR A 111 -12.97 3.69 0.30
CA TYR A 111 -13.27 2.26 0.26
C TYR A 111 -14.24 1.95 -0.89
N ILE A 112 -13.97 0.85 -1.60
CA ILE A 112 -14.89 0.32 -2.58
C ILE A 112 -16.02 -0.38 -1.82
N ASN A 113 -17.27 -0.06 -2.15
CA ASN A 113 -18.42 -0.72 -1.54
C ASN A 113 -18.73 -2.01 -2.29
N GLY A 114 -18.20 -3.13 -1.84
CA GLY A 114 -18.46 -4.44 -2.43
C GLY A 114 -19.91 -4.91 -2.32
N ALA A 115 -20.69 -4.30 -1.42
CA ALA A 115 -22.10 -4.59 -1.24
C ALA A 115 -23.02 -3.66 -2.06
N ALA A 116 -22.46 -2.85 -2.95
CA ALA A 116 -23.24 -1.95 -3.81
C ALA A 116 -24.24 -2.75 -4.68
N GLY A 117 -25.42 -2.18 -4.89
CA GLY A 117 -26.46 -2.82 -5.71
C GLY A 117 -26.07 -2.94 -7.19
N ASP A 118 -25.21 -2.03 -7.67
CA ASP A 118 -24.66 -2.05 -9.02
C ASP A 118 -23.13 -1.94 -8.93
N PRO A 119 -22.41 -3.09 -9.02
CA PRO A 119 -20.96 -3.08 -8.94
C PRO A 119 -20.26 -2.25 -10.02
N GLU A 120 -20.83 -2.19 -11.23
CA GLU A 120 -20.22 -1.40 -12.31
C GLU A 120 -20.33 0.10 -12.03
N GLU A 121 -21.44 0.54 -11.47
CA GLU A 121 -21.60 1.94 -11.08
C GLU A 121 -20.65 2.32 -9.94
N GLU A 122 -20.40 1.39 -9.00
CA GLU A 122 -19.44 1.61 -7.90
C GLU A 122 -18.03 1.84 -8.43
N CYS A 123 -17.62 1.11 -9.44
CA CYS A 123 -16.33 1.29 -10.08
C CYS A 123 -16.22 2.62 -10.80
#